data_855e3562d7ad7edadd55b77e9c5a0e1d
#
_entry.id   855e3562d7ad7edadd55b77e9c5a0e1d
#
_cell.length_a   1.000
_cell.length_b   1.000
_cell.length_c   1.000
_cell.angle_alpha   90.00
_cell.angle_beta   90.00
_cell.angle_gamma   90.00
#
_symmetry.space_group_name_H-M   'P 1'
#
loop_
_entity.id
_entity.type
_entity.pdbx_description
1 polymer ?
#
loop_
_entity_poly.entity_id
_entity_poly.type
_entity_poly.pdbx_seq_one_letter_code
_entity_poly.pdbx_strand_id
1 'polypeptide(L)'
;MLNGKITGIGFYVPDNVVTNDDLAKVIDTSDEWIRERSGIEERRYFLPGKDTVSSMAGAASKMALERAQVEADEIDAIILATITPNYYLPGSAVLLKE
;
A
#
# COMPACT_ATOMS: atom_id res chain seq x y z
N MET A 1 -6.79 6.78 -32.17
CA MET A 1 -5.94 6.05 -31.19
C MET A 1 -6.34 6.43 -29.77
N LEU A 2 -6.54 5.45 -28.92
CA LEU A 2 -6.83 5.69 -27.51
C LEU A 2 -5.52 5.85 -26.73
N ASN A 3 -5.44 6.90 -25.94
CA ASN A 3 -4.30 7.19 -25.08
C ASN A 3 -4.67 6.99 -23.61
N GLY A 4 -3.77 6.38 -22.85
CA GLY A 4 -3.92 6.27 -21.41
C GLY A 4 -3.56 7.59 -20.71
N LYS A 5 -4.26 7.89 -19.64
CA LYS A 5 -4.01 9.07 -18.82
C LYS A 5 -4.20 8.73 -17.36
N ILE A 6 -3.24 9.13 -16.52
CA ILE A 6 -3.36 9.03 -15.07
C ILE A 6 -4.10 10.28 -14.58
N THR A 7 -5.25 10.10 -13.94
CA THR A 7 -6.10 11.20 -13.46
C THR A 7 -6.03 11.40 -11.94
N GLY A 8 -5.57 10.41 -11.20
CA GLY A 8 -5.42 10.53 -9.76
C GLY A 8 -4.49 9.46 -9.20
N ILE A 9 -3.82 9.80 -8.13
CA ILE A 9 -2.89 8.92 -7.42
C ILE A 9 -3.22 8.96 -5.94
N GLY A 10 -3.20 7.82 -5.29
CA GLY A 10 -3.40 7.71 -3.86
C GLY A 10 -2.47 6.68 -3.24
N PHE A 11 -2.30 6.78 -1.94
CA PHE A 11 -1.46 5.88 -1.18
C PHE A 11 -2.02 5.65 0.20
N TYR A 12 -1.56 4.60 0.85
CA TYR A 12 -1.82 4.34 2.25
C TYR A 12 -0.54 3.81 2.90
N VAL A 13 -0.25 4.30 4.10
CA VAL A 13 0.85 3.79 4.93
C VAL A 13 0.27 3.34 6.28
N PRO A 14 0.59 2.11 6.73
CA PRO A 14 0.16 1.65 8.05
C PRO A 14 0.67 2.54 9.17
N ASP A 15 -0.02 2.53 10.32
CA ASP A 15 0.34 3.33 11.49
C ASP A 15 1.58 2.79 12.22
N ASN A 16 1.94 1.53 11.99
CA ASN A 16 3.06 0.89 12.68
C ASN A 16 4.41 1.34 12.11
N VAL A 17 5.00 2.33 12.75
CA VAL A 17 6.32 2.86 12.39
C VAL A 17 7.41 1.96 12.95
N VAL A 18 8.31 1.50 12.09
CA VAL A 18 9.50 0.72 12.44
C VAL A 18 10.73 1.49 12.06
N THR A 19 11.48 1.97 13.04
CA THR A 19 12.71 2.73 12.83
C THR A 19 13.90 1.82 12.53
N ASN A 20 15.00 2.42 12.06
CA ASN A 20 16.25 1.67 11.87
C ASN A 20 16.74 1.06 13.18
N ASP A 21 16.59 1.77 14.31
CA ASP A 21 16.97 1.26 15.61
C ASP A 21 16.09 0.07 16.04
N ASP A 22 14.82 0.09 15.70
CA ASP A 22 13.93 -1.06 15.93
C ASP A 22 14.39 -2.29 15.15
N LEU A 23 14.79 -2.12 13.90
CA LEU A 23 15.34 -3.21 13.08
C LEU A 23 16.66 -3.74 13.65
N ALA A 24 17.51 -2.86 14.16
CA ALA A 24 18.80 -3.25 14.72
C ALA A 24 18.68 -4.18 15.95
N LYS A 25 17.48 -4.21 16.60
CA LYS A 25 17.21 -5.11 17.72
C LYS A 25 16.96 -6.56 17.28
N VAL A 26 16.58 -6.78 16.02
CA VAL A 26 16.18 -8.09 15.52
C VAL A 26 17.05 -8.63 14.40
N ILE A 27 17.81 -7.76 13.72
CA ILE A 27 18.75 -8.16 12.67
C ILE A 27 20.08 -7.44 12.87
N ASP A 28 21.15 -7.98 12.31
CA ASP A 28 22.48 -7.41 12.39
C ASP A 28 22.62 -6.22 11.42
N THR A 29 22.27 -5.03 11.90
CA THR A 29 22.34 -3.79 11.16
C THR A 29 22.45 -2.60 12.11
N SER A 30 22.57 -1.39 11.56
CA SER A 30 22.59 -0.14 12.33
C SER A 30 21.88 0.97 11.56
N ASP A 31 21.40 1.98 12.28
CA ASP A 31 20.79 3.18 11.68
C ASP A 31 21.78 3.86 10.72
N GLU A 32 23.03 4.01 11.12
CA GLU A 32 24.08 4.62 10.30
C GLU A 32 24.28 3.88 8.98
N TRP A 33 24.37 2.55 9.02
CA TRP A 33 24.55 1.73 7.83
C TRP A 33 23.38 1.84 6.85
N ILE A 34 22.13 1.79 7.38
CA ILE A 34 20.93 1.88 6.56
C ILE A 34 20.80 3.27 5.92
N ARG A 35 21.02 4.33 6.68
CA ARG A 35 20.98 5.71 6.17
C ARG A 35 22.01 5.94 5.09
N GLU A 36 23.23 5.48 5.31
CA GLU A 36 24.33 5.65 4.37
C GLU A 36 24.06 4.94 3.04
N ARG A 37 23.44 3.75 3.10
CA ARG A 37 23.16 2.92 1.92
C ARG A 37 21.90 3.31 1.17
N SER A 38 20.86 3.74 1.85
CA SER A 38 19.54 3.96 1.25
C SER A 38 18.90 5.30 1.57
N GLY A 39 19.37 6.01 2.58
CA GLY A 39 18.72 7.21 3.09
C GLY A 39 17.45 6.93 3.89
N ILE A 40 17.08 5.68 4.08
CA ILE A 40 15.85 5.30 4.79
C ILE A 40 16.07 5.42 6.29
N GLU A 41 15.16 6.10 6.97
CA GLU A 41 15.18 6.28 8.42
C GLU A 41 14.16 5.38 9.13
N GLU A 42 13.02 5.17 8.51
CA GLU A 42 11.92 4.36 9.04
C GLU A 42 11.09 3.77 7.91
N ARG A 43 10.25 2.78 8.23
CA ARG A 43 9.27 2.20 7.33
C ARG A 43 8.01 1.89 8.09
N ARG A 44 6.97 1.55 7.37
CA ARG A 44 5.68 1.21 7.95
C ARG A 44 5.39 -0.26 7.69
N TYR A 45 5.07 -0.98 8.75
CA TYR A 45 4.67 -2.37 8.65
C TYR A 45 3.17 -2.49 8.88
N PHE A 46 2.53 -3.41 8.15
CA PHE A 46 1.12 -3.68 8.36
C PHE A 46 0.89 -4.19 9.80
N LEU A 47 -0.30 -3.87 10.35
CA LEU A 47 -0.70 -4.35 11.67
C LEU A 47 -1.64 -5.55 11.49
N PRO A 48 -1.27 -6.76 11.96
CA PRO A 48 -2.17 -7.91 11.95
C PRO A 48 -3.47 -7.58 12.68
N GLY A 49 -4.60 -7.97 12.09
CA GLY A 49 -5.93 -7.69 12.64
C GLY A 49 -6.51 -6.33 12.25
N LYS A 50 -5.69 -5.39 11.79
CA LYS A 50 -6.13 -4.08 11.32
C LYS A 50 -5.93 -3.93 9.81
N ASP A 51 -4.73 -4.21 9.34
CA ASP A 51 -4.35 -4.02 7.94
C ASP A 51 -4.46 -5.32 7.16
N THR A 52 -5.03 -5.23 5.96
CA THR A 52 -5.05 -6.30 4.96
C THR A 52 -4.71 -5.68 3.61
N VAL A 53 -4.37 -6.51 2.62
CA VAL A 53 -4.10 -6.00 1.27
C VAL A 53 -5.31 -5.23 0.74
N SER A 54 -6.51 -5.77 0.89
CA SER A 54 -7.73 -5.11 0.40
C SER A 54 -8.06 -3.83 1.19
N SER A 55 -7.85 -3.79 2.50
CA SER A 55 -8.11 -2.59 3.30
C SER A 55 -7.14 -1.47 2.96
N MET A 56 -5.87 -1.78 2.80
CA MET A 56 -4.83 -0.82 2.42
C MET A 56 -5.05 -0.31 0.99
N ALA A 57 -5.34 -1.22 0.05
CA ALA A 57 -5.65 -0.85 -1.32
C ALA A 57 -6.93 0.00 -1.41
N GLY A 58 -7.94 -0.32 -0.60
CA GLY A 58 -9.19 0.45 -0.53
C GLY A 58 -8.97 1.88 -0.06
N ALA A 59 -8.17 2.07 0.99
CA ALA A 59 -7.82 3.41 1.49
C ALA A 59 -7.05 4.22 0.44
N ALA A 60 -6.06 3.61 -0.21
CA ALA A 60 -5.30 4.26 -1.27
C ALA A 60 -6.20 4.59 -2.48
N SER A 61 -7.10 3.68 -2.86
CA SER A 61 -8.03 3.89 -3.97
C SER A 61 -9.00 5.03 -3.70
N LYS A 62 -9.54 5.14 -2.50
CA LYS A 62 -10.41 6.26 -2.12
C LYS A 62 -9.70 7.60 -2.29
N MET A 63 -8.46 7.70 -1.85
CA MET A 63 -7.66 8.92 -2.03
C MET A 63 -7.46 9.24 -3.51
N ALA A 64 -7.15 8.23 -4.33
CA ALA A 64 -6.97 8.41 -5.77
C ALA A 64 -8.26 8.88 -6.46
N LEU A 65 -9.40 8.28 -6.12
CA LEU A 65 -10.71 8.66 -6.67
C LEU A 65 -11.09 10.10 -6.28
N GLU A 66 -10.89 10.47 -5.02
CA GLU A 66 -11.16 11.84 -4.54
C GLU A 66 -10.31 12.86 -5.31
N ARG A 67 -9.03 12.58 -5.48
CA ARG A 67 -8.12 13.46 -6.22
C ARG A 67 -8.45 13.54 -7.71
N ALA A 68 -8.95 12.46 -8.28
CA ALA A 68 -9.36 12.40 -9.68
C ALA A 68 -10.77 12.99 -9.90
N GLN A 69 -11.53 13.22 -8.84
CA GLN A 69 -12.95 13.62 -8.89
C GLN A 69 -13.80 12.61 -9.67
N VAL A 70 -13.57 11.33 -9.41
CA VAL A 70 -14.26 10.20 -10.04
C VAL A 70 -14.96 9.39 -8.96
N GLU A 71 -16.22 9.01 -9.24
CA GLU A 71 -17.00 8.16 -8.34
C GLU A 71 -16.68 6.68 -8.55
N ALA A 72 -16.84 5.89 -7.51
CA ALA A 72 -16.51 4.45 -7.57
C ALA A 72 -17.29 3.69 -8.63
N ASP A 73 -18.53 4.07 -8.88
CA ASP A 73 -19.40 3.43 -9.88
C ASP A 73 -19.00 3.75 -11.33
N GLU A 74 -18.11 4.72 -11.54
CA GLU A 74 -17.54 5.03 -12.85
C GLU A 74 -16.38 4.11 -13.22
N ILE A 75 -15.91 3.25 -12.29
CA ILE A 75 -14.78 2.37 -12.51
C ILE A 75 -15.22 1.12 -13.29
N ASP A 76 -14.58 0.88 -14.43
CA ASP A 76 -14.88 -0.26 -15.30
C ASP A 76 -14.04 -1.50 -14.96
N ALA A 77 -12.81 -1.30 -14.45
CA ALA A 77 -11.91 -2.41 -14.16
C ALA A 77 -11.00 -2.10 -12.98
N ILE A 78 -10.66 -3.13 -12.21
CA ILE A 78 -9.72 -3.06 -11.09
C ILE A 78 -8.61 -4.05 -11.36
N ILE A 79 -7.36 -3.56 -11.31
CA ILE A 79 -6.17 -4.40 -11.39
C ILE A 79 -5.42 -4.27 -10.06
N LEU A 80 -5.31 -5.38 -9.34
CA LEU A 80 -4.61 -5.42 -8.06
C LEU A 80 -3.40 -6.37 -8.17
N ALA A 81 -2.21 -5.80 -8.06
CA ALA A 81 -0.96 -6.56 -8.13
C ALA A 81 -0.41 -6.78 -6.72
N THR A 82 -0.32 -8.04 -6.29
CA THR A 82 0.25 -8.40 -5.00
C THR A 82 0.74 -9.85 -5.01
N ILE A 83 1.76 -10.15 -4.20
CA ILE A 83 2.20 -11.52 -3.93
C ILE A 83 1.73 -12.00 -2.54
N THR A 84 1.10 -11.11 -1.77
CA THR A 84 0.61 -11.39 -0.41
C THR A 84 -0.88 -11.07 -0.30
N PRO A 85 -1.76 -11.78 -1.04
CA PRO A 85 -3.20 -11.48 -1.03
C PRO A 85 -3.83 -11.80 0.32
N ASN A 86 -5.05 -11.28 0.56
CA ASN A 86 -5.85 -11.64 1.73
C ASN A 86 -6.08 -13.16 1.77
N TYR A 87 -6.49 -13.72 0.63
CA TYR A 87 -6.72 -15.14 0.41
C TYR A 87 -6.26 -15.49 -1.00
N TYR A 88 -5.94 -16.76 -1.22
CA TYR A 88 -5.67 -17.23 -2.58
C TYR A 88 -6.92 -17.16 -3.45
N LEU A 89 -8.09 -17.51 -2.89
CA LEU A 89 -9.40 -17.38 -3.52
C LEU A 89 -10.43 -16.94 -2.45
N PRO A 90 -11.29 -15.94 -2.74
CA PRO A 90 -11.24 -15.06 -3.94
C PRO A 90 -10.03 -14.15 -3.94
N GLY A 91 -9.65 -13.62 -5.10
CA GLY A 91 -8.58 -12.64 -5.21
C GLY A 91 -8.92 -11.33 -4.49
N SER A 92 -7.90 -10.63 -3.99
CA SER A 92 -8.11 -9.41 -3.19
C SER A 92 -8.82 -8.27 -3.93
N ALA A 93 -8.77 -8.25 -5.27
CA ALA A 93 -9.48 -7.27 -6.07
C ALA A 93 -11.01 -7.39 -5.91
N VAL A 94 -11.52 -8.61 -5.72
CA VAL A 94 -12.96 -8.85 -5.49
C VAL A 94 -13.38 -8.25 -4.15
N LEU A 95 -12.56 -8.40 -3.11
CA LEU A 95 -12.81 -7.82 -1.79
C LEU A 95 -12.75 -6.29 -1.83
N LEU A 96 -11.90 -5.73 -2.66
CA LEU A 96 -11.80 -4.29 -2.84
C LEU A 96 -13.05 -3.70 -3.50
N LYS A 97 -13.69 -4.45 -4.41
CA LYS A 97 -14.90 -4.03 -5.11
C LYS A 97 -16.08 -3.84 -4.15
N GLU A 98 -16.16 -4.65 -3.11
CA GLU A 98 -17.22 -4.56 -2.11
C GLU A 98 -17.06 -3.33 -1.20
#